data_d1d08bd5c2c208d22908ec244bd02691
#
_entry.id   d1d08bd5c2c208d22908ec244bd02691
#
_cell.length_a   1.000
_cell.length_b   1.000
_cell.length_c   1.000
_cell.angle_alpha   90.00
_cell.angle_beta   90.00
_cell.angle_gamma   90.00
#
_symmetry.space_group_name_H-M   'P 1'
#
loop_
_entity.id
_entity.type
_entity.pdbx_description
1 polymer ?
#
loop_
_entity_poly.entity_id
_entity_poly.type
_entity_poly.pdbx_seq_one_letter_code
_entity_poly.pdbx_strand_id
1 'polypeptide(L)'
;MKDVIVITGAGVVSAIGCGKADTLAALREGRSGVGPVRYLETSLKDYPVGEIALGNAEMAALSGAPDTWPRTTLMSILAIREALKEAGLETPDQVGGDVMPGSDRASRVLVSGTTVGAMDLTEKIYPDYSSDHSCGACTDLAALFVGGFDDATTLSTACSSAANAIIYGANLLRTGQCQCVVAGGSECLSNYHLNGFHSLMILDQQPCRPFDASRAGLNLGEGAAYLVLETLESALQRGAKPLAILSGFGNACDAFHQTASSENGEGAYLAMTQALKRAGLQPADIDYVNAHGTGTPNNDASESTALRRVFGDNLPPVSSTKPYTGHTTSASGSIEAVFCLLALQHGFLPAELNWSTPDPACIVPVTSCPSPTGHLKHILTNAFGFGGNDSSLILSAYE
;
A
#
# COMPACT_ATOMS: atom_id res chain seq x y z
N MET A 1 8.72 0.18 26.26
CA MET A 1 7.86 1.06 25.43
C MET A 1 8.57 1.59 24.18
N LYS A 2 9.90 1.71 24.17
CA LYS A 2 10.68 2.16 22.99
C LYS A 2 10.58 1.24 21.75
N ASP A 3 10.22 -0.03 21.94
CA ASP A 3 10.14 -1.00 20.84
C ASP A 3 8.74 -1.11 20.21
N VAL A 4 7.72 -0.46 20.78
CA VAL A 4 6.36 -0.49 20.26
C VAL A 4 6.21 0.65 19.25
N ILE A 5 5.96 0.30 17.99
CA ILE A 5 5.72 1.26 16.92
C ILE A 5 4.20 1.42 16.75
N VAL A 6 3.76 2.67 16.79
CA VAL A 6 2.35 3.03 16.62
C VAL A 6 2.14 3.84 15.34
N ILE A 7 0.95 3.74 14.80
CA ILE A 7 0.46 4.57 13.70
C ILE A 7 -0.33 5.71 14.34
N THR A 8 0.06 6.96 14.09
CA THR A 8 -0.60 8.15 14.62
C THR A 8 -1.35 8.96 13.57
N GLY A 9 -1.14 8.65 12.30
CA GLY A 9 -1.87 9.24 11.18
C GLY A 9 -1.78 8.38 9.94
N ALA A 10 -2.74 8.52 9.05
CA ALA A 10 -2.81 7.83 7.78
C ALA A 10 -3.48 8.69 6.71
N GLY A 11 -3.03 8.55 5.47
CA GLY A 11 -3.66 9.20 4.32
C GLY A 11 -3.63 8.30 3.10
N VAL A 12 -4.64 8.42 2.24
CA VAL A 12 -4.80 7.55 1.07
C VAL A 12 -5.51 8.26 -0.07
N VAL A 13 -5.01 8.02 -1.28
CA VAL A 13 -5.67 8.40 -2.54
C VAL A 13 -5.62 7.21 -3.47
N SER A 14 -6.77 6.77 -3.97
CA SER A 14 -6.88 5.61 -4.86
C SER A 14 -8.11 5.73 -5.75
N ALA A 15 -8.33 4.73 -6.61
CA ALA A 15 -9.50 4.68 -7.48
C ALA A 15 -10.85 4.72 -6.74
N ILE A 16 -10.89 4.39 -5.44
CA ILE A 16 -12.11 4.36 -4.64
C ILE A 16 -12.31 5.57 -3.74
N GLY A 17 -11.39 6.53 -3.76
CA GLY A 17 -11.56 7.78 -3.00
C GLY A 17 -10.30 8.61 -2.87
N CYS A 18 -10.51 9.90 -2.63
CA CYS A 18 -9.47 10.86 -2.28
C CYS A 18 -9.60 11.15 -0.77
N GLY A 19 -8.88 10.39 0.03
CA GLY A 19 -8.92 10.44 1.48
C GLY A 19 -9.62 9.23 2.11
N LYS A 20 -9.41 9.06 3.42
CA LYS A 20 -9.91 7.91 4.19
C LYS A 20 -11.43 7.81 4.27
N ALA A 21 -12.12 8.95 4.30
CA ALA A 21 -13.59 8.96 4.41
C ALA A 21 -14.27 8.34 3.19
N ASP A 22 -13.87 8.74 1.98
CA ASP A 22 -14.39 8.18 0.73
C ASP A 22 -14.00 6.71 0.58
N THR A 23 -12.76 6.39 0.94
CA THR A 23 -12.23 5.02 0.93
C THR A 23 -13.03 4.11 1.85
N LEU A 24 -13.32 4.54 3.08
CA LEU A 24 -14.13 3.78 4.04
C LEU A 24 -15.55 3.52 3.51
N ALA A 25 -16.18 4.55 2.93
CA ALA A 25 -17.49 4.40 2.33
C ALA A 25 -17.47 3.36 1.21
N ALA A 26 -16.52 3.46 0.28
CA ALA A 26 -16.40 2.54 -0.84
C ALA A 26 -16.14 1.08 -0.40
N LEU A 27 -15.25 0.87 0.60
CA LEU A 27 -14.98 -0.47 1.13
C LEU A 27 -16.23 -1.11 1.76
N ARG A 28 -17.01 -0.34 2.52
CA ARG A 28 -18.24 -0.81 3.15
C ARG A 28 -19.37 -1.11 2.14
N GLU A 29 -19.44 -0.31 1.10
CA GLU A 29 -20.44 -0.45 0.02
C GLU A 29 -20.07 -1.56 -0.98
N GLY A 30 -18.83 -2.08 -0.96
CA GLY A 30 -18.33 -2.98 -2.00
C GLY A 30 -18.19 -2.27 -3.35
N ARG A 31 -17.88 -0.98 -3.36
CA ARG A 31 -17.81 -0.15 -4.56
C ARG A 31 -16.41 -0.18 -5.17
N SER A 32 -16.30 -0.82 -6.33
CA SER A 32 -15.06 -0.86 -7.13
C SER A 32 -14.81 0.47 -7.84
N GLY A 33 -13.53 0.86 -7.90
CA GLY A 33 -13.03 1.94 -8.75
C GLY A 33 -12.40 1.44 -10.06
N VAL A 34 -12.38 0.12 -10.26
CA VAL A 34 -11.85 -0.47 -11.51
C VAL A 34 -12.86 -0.34 -12.63
N GLY A 35 -12.45 0.21 -13.75
CA GLY A 35 -13.32 0.45 -14.89
C GLY A 35 -12.55 0.85 -16.16
N PRO A 36 -13.26 1.30 -17.20
CA PRO A 36 -12.62 1.75 -18.45
C PRO A 36 -11.61 2.87 -18.21
N VAL A 37 -10.51 2.85 -18.95
CA VAL A 37 -9.49 3.91 -18.96
C VAL A 37 -10.11 5.27 -19.31
N ARG A 38 -9.83 6.31 -18.53
CA ARG A 38 -10.39 7.67 -18.68
C ARG A 38 -9.33 8.74 -18.91
N TYR A 39 -8.23 8.71 -18.14
CA TYR A 39 -7.20 9.75 -18.12
C TYR A 39 -5.93 9.32 -18.84
N LEU A 40 -5.57 8.04 -18.77
CA LEU A 40 -4.38 7.53 -19.47
C LEU A 40 -4.65 7.41 -20.98
N GLU A 41 -3.89 8.13 -21.78
CA GLU A 41 -3.91 7.96 -23.23
C GLU A 41 -3.18 6.67 -23.62
N THR A 42 -3.92 5.63 -23.99
CA THR A 42 -3.38 4.30 -24.31
C THR A 42 -4.12 3.64 -25.47
N SER A 43 -3.46 2.70 -26.16
CA SER A 43 -4.10 1.80 -27.12
C SER A 43 -4.80 0.60 -26.46
N LEU A 44 -4.47 0.29 -25.21
CA LEU A 44 -5.00 -0.87 -24.47
C LEU A 44 -6.30 -0.53 -23.72
N LYS A 45 -7.29 -0.01 -24.42
CA LYS A 45 -8.57 0.47 -23.82
C LYS A 45 -9.49 -0.64 -23.36
N ASP A 46 -9.27 -1.88 -23.80
CA ASP A 46 -10.09 -3.05 -23.44
C ASP A 46 -9.72 -3.63 -22.08
N TYR A 47 -8.67 -3.12 -21.44
CA TYR A 47 -8.24 -3.54 -20.12
C TYR A 47 -8.72 -2.54 -19.07
N PRO A 48 -9.61 -2.94 -18.14
CA PRO A 48 -10.04 -2.06 -17.07
C PRO A 48 -8.90 -1.75 -16.12
N VAL A 49 -8.92 -0.54 -15.57
CA VAL A 49 -7.89 -0.01 -14.65
C VAL A 49 -8.52 0.69 -13.46
N GLY A 50 -7.78 0.78 -12.37
CA GLY A 50 -8.14 1.58 -11.21
C GLY A 50 -7.52 2.97 -11.28
N GLU A 51 -8.08 3.88 -12.07
CA GLU A 51 -7.65 5.29 -12.12
C GLU A 51 -8.31 6.10 -10.99
N ILE A 52 -7.55 6.99 -10.38
CA ILE A 52 -8.11 8.01 -9.49
C ILE A 52 -9.00 8.95 -10.32
N ALA A 53 -10.22 9.20 -9.83
CA ALA A 53 -11.21 10.02 -10.54
C ALA A 53 -10.91 11.54 -10.51
N LEU A 54 -9.62 11.89 -10.63
CA LEU A 54 -9.10 13.26 -10.67
C LEU A 54 -8.01 13.35 -11.75
N GLY A 55 -8.12 14.36 -12.61
CA GLY A 55 -7.04 14.73 -13.54
C GLY A 55 -5.89 15.43 -12.81
N ASN A 56 -4.74 15.60 -13.49
CA ASN A 56 -3.56 16.25 -12.90
C ASN A 56 -3.85 17.69 -12.47
N ALA A 57 -4.63 18.46 -13.24
CA ALA A 57 -5.01 19.83 -12.89
C ALA A 57 -5.85 19.87 -11.60
N GLU A 58 -6.76 18.91 -11.41
CA GLU A 58 -7.57 18.81 -10.19
C GLU A 58 -6.74 18.39 -8.98
N MET A 59 -5.83 17.43 -9.15
CA MET A 59 -4.88 17.03 -8.09
C MET A 59 -3.94 18.19 -7.73
N ALA A 60 -3.46 18.92 -8.72
CA ALA A 60 -2.62 20.10 -8.50
C ALA A 60 -3.38 21.18 -7.72
N ALA A 61 -4.63 21.46 -8.08
CA ALA A 61 -5.47 22.41 -7.35
C ALA A 61 -5.70 21.99 -5.88
N LEU A 62 -5.92 20.69 -5.63
CA LEU A 62 -6.09 20.15 -4.28
C LEU A 62 -4.79 20.13 -3.47
N SER A 63 -3.68 19.80 -4.10
CA SER A 63 -2.37 19.76 -3.45
C SER A 63 -1.70 21.11 -3.33
N GLY A 64 -2.08 22.10 -4.15
CA GLY A 64 -1.38 23.37 -4.29
C GLY A 64 -0.05 23.29 -5.03
N ALA A 65 0.30 22.11 -5.58
CA ALA A 65 1.52 21.89 -6.37
C ALA A 65 1.28 22.24 -7.85
N PRO A 66 2.34 22.49 -8.65
CA PRO A 66 2.20 22.69 -10.09
C PRO A 66 1.58 21.48 -10.80
N ASP A 67 0.71 21.71 -11.78
CA ASP A 67 0.07 20.66 -12.60
C ASP A 67 1.04 19.98 -13.58
N THR A 68 2.21 20.57 -13.78
CA THR A 68 3.32 20.01 -14.55
C THR A 68 4.15 18.97 -13.79
N TRP A 69 3.87 18.77 -12.51
CA TRP A 69 4.59 17.78 -11.71
C TRP A 69 4.12 16.36 -11.98
N PRO A 70 5.00 15.36 -11.72
CA PRO A 70 4.62 13.95 -11.88
C PRO A 70 3.35 13.61 -11.11
N ARG A 71 2.47 12.83 -11.74
CA ARG A 71 1.24 12.34 -11.10
C ARG A 71 1.53 11.59 -9.80
N THR A 72 2.61 10.78 -9.77
CA THR A 72 3.12 10.10 -8.57
C THR A 72 3.38 11.10 -7.42
N THR A 73 4.01 12.25 -7.72
CA THR A 73 4.29 13.28 -6.71
C THR A 73 3.01 13.96 -6.23
N LEU A 74 2.08 14.30 -7.13
CA LEU A 74 0.81 14.92 -6.75
C LEU A 74 0.00 14.05 -5.80
N MET A 75 -0.11 12.75 -6.08
CA MET A 75 -0.76 11.77 -5.22
C MET A 75 -0.07 11.65 -3.86
N SER A 76 1.28 11.60 -3.87
CA SER A 76 2.08 11.55 -2.64
C SER A 76 1.78 12.72 -1.72
N ILE A 77 1.76 13.95 -2.25
CA ILE A 77 1.48 15.17 -1.49
C ILE A 77 0.12 15.10 -0.82
N LEU A 78 -0.92 14.69 -1.55
CA LEU A 78 -2.28 14.58 -1.01
C LEU A 78 -2.33 13.59 0.17
N ALA A 79 -1.79 12.38 -0.02
CA ALA A 79 -1.81 11.34 1.00
C ALA A 79 -0.91 11.67 2.20
N ILE A 80 0.29 12.25 1.99
CA ILE A 80 1.18 12.68 3.08
C ILE A 80 0.51 13.77 3.93
N ARG A 81 -0.11 14.77 3.30
CA ARG A 81 -0.79 15.84 4.03
C ARG A 81 -1.96 15.33 4.87
N GLU A 82 -2.78 14.42 4.34
CA GLU A 82 -3.85 13.80 5.12
C GLU A 82 -3.28 13.06 6.33
N ALA A 83 -2.21 12.28 6.14
CA ALA A 83 -1.56 11.53 7.22
C ALA A 83 -0.98 12.46 8.31
N LEU A 84 -0.28 13.52 7.91
CA LEU A 84 0.29 14.50 8.84
C LEU A 84 -0.80 15.29 9.58
N LYS A 85 -1.88 15.66 8.90
CA LYS A 85 -3.03 16.33 9.51
C LYS A 85 -3.66 15.48 10.61
N GLU A 86 -3.92 14.21 10.33
CA GLU A 86 -4.48 13.31 11.35
C GLU A 86 -3.53 13.11 12.53
N ALA A 87 -2.23 13.04 12.26
CA ALA A 87 -1.22 12.93 13.32
C ALA A 87 -1.04 14.24 14.13
N GLY A 88 -1.64 15.38 13.72
CA GLY A 88 -1.40 16.68 14.33
C GLY A 88 0.02 17.20 14.12
N LEU A 89 0.62 16.86 12.99
CA LEU A 89 2.00 17.17 12.62
C LEU A 89 2.09 18.06 11.36
N GLU A 90 1.01 18.76 11.00
CA GLU A 90 1.02 19.74 9.90
C GLU A 90 2.07 20.81 10.16
N THR A 91 2.84 21.14 9.14
CA THR A 91 3.66 22.35 9.16
C THR A 91 2.75 23.53 8.77
N PRO A 92 2.74 24.65 9.52
CA PRO A 92 2.05 25.85 9.06
C PRO A 92 2.60 26.24 7.69
N ASP A 93 1.75 26.74 6.78
CA ASP A 93 2.01 27.07 5.39
C ASP A 93 3.41 27.70 5.14
N GLN A 94 4.40 26.84 4.92
CA GLN A 94 5.73 27.26 4.44
C GLN A 94 5.97 26.57 3.10
N VAL A 95 5.46 27.16 2.04
CA VAL A 95 5.95 26.93 0.68
C VAL A 95 7.40 27.41 0.65
N GLY A 96 8.38 26.49 0.68
CA GLY A 96 9.79 26.80 0.40
C GLY A 96 10.58 27.50 1.52
N GLY A 97 10.26 27.30 2.78
CA GLY A 97 11.06 27.81 3.89
C GLY A 97 12.21 26.86 4.26
N ASP A 98 13.45 27.36 4.23
CA ASP A 98 14.61 26.65 4.78
C ASP A 98 14.29 26.23 6.22
N VAL A 99 14.32 24.94 6.49
CA VAL A 99 14.27 24.42 7.86
C VAL A 99 15.57 24.82 8.53
N MET A 100 15.52 25.80 9.43
CA MET A 100 16.71 26.24 10.17
C MET A 100 17.28 25.04 10.95
N PRO A 101 18.56 24.66 10.75
CA PRO A 101 19.22 23.65 11.57
C PRO A 101 19.18 24.10 13.03
N GLY A 102 18.64 23.26 13.93
CA GLY A 102 18.62 23.52 15.37
C GLY A 102 17.25 23.88 15.98
N SER A 103 16.15 23.66 15.26
CA SER A 103 14.82 23.68 15.91
C SER A 103 14.67 22.48 16.85
N ASP A 104 14.05 22.68 18.04
CA ASP A 104 13.70 21.58 18.99
C ASP A 104 12.63 20.62 18.43
N ARG A 105 12.47 20.58 17.11
CA ARG A 105 11.54 19.71 16.42
C ARG A 105 12.07 18.27 16.39
N ALA A 106 11.19 17.31 16.67
CA ALA A 106 11.47 15.89 16.49
C ALA A 106 11.91 15.58 15.04
N SER A 107 13.00 14.83 14.87
CA SER A 107 13.49 14.46 13.55
C SER A 107 12.49 13.60 12.79
N ARG A 108 12.15 14.00 11.56
CA ARG A 108 11.17 13.36 10.70
C ARG A 108 11.76 12.93 9.37
N VAL A 109 11.50 11.69 8.98
CA VAL A 109 11.98 11.11 7.72
C VAL A 109 10.79 10.70 6.85
N LEU A 110 10.88 10.94 5.54
CA LEU A 110 9.97 10.39 4.54
C LEU A 110 10.58 9.12 3.94
N VAL A 111 9.84 8.02 3.96
CA VAL A 111 10.23 6.78 3.26
C VAL A 111 9.13 6.39 2.29
N SER A 112 9.42 6.45 0.99
CA SER A 112 8.44 6.23 -0.06
C SER A 112 8.81 5.07 -0.98
N GLY A 113 7.85 4.20 -1.26
CA GLY A 113 7.96 3.13 -2.25
C GLY A 113 7.44 3.60 -3.61
N THR A 114 8.27 3.48 -4.66
CA THR A 114 7.86 3.65 -6.06
C THR A 114 8.79 2.89 -6.99
N THR A 115 8.26 2.35 -8.10
CA THR A 115 9.06 1.58 -9.05
C THR A 115 9.36 2.33 -10.34
N VAL A 116 8.55 3.30 -10.70
CA VAL A 116 8.70 4.02 -11.99
C VAL A 116 8.75 5.54 -11.85
N GLY A 117 8.51 6.09 -10.66
CA GLY A 117 8.62 7.52 -10.42
C GLY A 117 7.73 8.36 -11.34
N ALA A 118 8.32 9.25 -12.13
CA ALA A 118 7.66 10.13 -13.08
C ALA A 118 7.51 9.51 -14.49
N MET A 119 7.17 8.23 -14.58
CA MET A 119 7.05 7.55 -15.88
C MET A 119 5.99 8.20 -16.78
N ASP A 120 4.92 8.74 -16.21
CA ASP A 120 3.88 9.50 -16.92
C ASP A 120 4.41 10.73 -17.68
N LEU A 121 5.53 11.29 -17.23
CA LEU A 121 6.25 12.38 -17.92
C LEU A 121 7.37 11.83 -18.81
N THR A 122 8.11 10.82 -18.35
CA THR A 122 9.23 10.22 -19.08
C THR A 122 8.76 9.68 -20.44
N GLU A 123 7.64 8.97 -20.48
CA GLU A 123 7.12 8.40 -21.74
C GLU A 123 6.72 9.46 -22.79
N LYS A 124 6.48 10.71 -22.37
CA LYS A 124 6.16 11.83 -23.29
C LYS A 124 7.38 12.45 -23.93
N ILE A 125 8.55 12.33 -23.31
CA ILE A 125 9.81 12.89 -23.81
C ILE A 125 10.74 11.83 -24.41
N TYR A 126 10.37 10.54 -24.34
CA TYR A 126 11.17 9.45 -24.91
C TYR A 126 11.50 9.70 -26.41
N PRO A 127 12.75 9.49 -26.89
CA PRO A 127 13.87 8.82 -26.19
C PRO A 127 14.71 9.71 -25.25
N ASP A 128 14.37 10.95 -25.06
CA ASP A 128 15.06 11.82 -24.10
C ASP A 128 14.78 11.37 -22.67
N TYR A 129 15.65 11.75 -21.74
CA TYR A 129 15.56 11.41 -20.33
C TYR A 129 15.87 12.63 -19.47
N SER A 130 15.14 12.77 -18.35
CA SER A 130 15.43 13.75 -17.31
C SER A 130 15.71 13.05 -15.98
N SER A 131 16.77 13.46 -15.27
CA SER A 131 17.05 13.00 -13.91
C SER A 131 15.93 13.33 -12.93
N ASP A 132 15.18 14.42 -13.20
CA ASP A 132 14.06 14.87 -12.39
C ASP A 132 12.85 13.93 -12.47
N HIS A 133 12.88 12.96 -13.38
CA HIS A 133 11.87 11.93 -13.53
C HIS A 133 12.24 10.61 -12.81
N SER A 134 13.38 10.56 -12.13
CA SER A 134 13.77 9.36 -11.37
C SER A 134 12.81 9.07 -10.22
N CYS A 135 12.81 7.82 -9.76
CA CYS A 135 12.02 7.43 -8.59
C CYS A 135 12.33 8.30 -7.37
N GLY A 136 13.62 8.57 -7.11
CA GLY A 136 14.07 9.43 -6.01
C GLY A 136 13.53 10.85 -6.13
N ALA A 137 13.61 11.46 -7.31
CA ALA A 137 13.16 12.82 -7.53
C ALA A 137 11.68 13.04 -7.16
N CYS A 138 10.80 12.05 -7.43
CA CYS A 138 9.39 12.16 -7.05
C CYS A 138 9.20 12.24 -5.53
N THR A 139 9.98 11.46 -4.79
CA THR A 139 9.96 11.47 -3.31
C THR A 139 10.53 12.77 -2.77
N ASP A 140 11.67 13.22 -3.32
CA ASP A 140 12.35 14.46 -2.91
C ASP A 140 11.44 15.69 -3.15
N LEU A 141 10.78 15.76 -4.31
CA LEU A 141 9.81 16.81 -4.62
C LEU A 141 8.64 16.81 -3.63
N ALA A 142 8.10 15.64 -3.30
CA ALA A 142 7.01 15.54 -2.33
C ALA A 142 7.46 15.98 -0.93
N ALA A 143 8.66 15.55 -0.49
CA ALA A 143 9.23 15.92 0.79
C ALA A 143 9.51 17.42 0.87
N LEU A 144 10.12 18.00 -0.16
CA LEU A 144 10.42 19.42 -0.26
C LEU A 144 9.14 20.29 -0.21
N PHE A 145 8.12 19.88 -0.96
CA PHE A 145 6.88 20.65 -1.08
C PHE A 145 6.01 20.58 0.18
N VAL A 146 5.88 19.41 0.78
CA VAL A 146 5.15 19.25 2.04
C VAL A 146 5.92 19.92 3.19
N GLY A 147 7.25 19.83 3.14
CA GLY A 147 8.14 20.39 4.15
C GLY A 147 8.18 19.61 5.46
N GLY A 148 9.11 19.99 6.33
CA GLY A 148 9.24 19.42 7.66
C GLY A 148 9.87 18.02 7.71
N PHE A 149 10.57 17.59 6.68
CA PHE A 149 11.39 16.38 6.66
C PHE A 149 12.87 16.73 6.77
N ASP A 150 13.62 15.94 7.51
CA ASP A 150 15.09 16.06 7.65
C ASP A 150 15.80 15.20 6.63
N ASP A 151 15.15 14.14 6.16
CA ASP A 151 15.64 13.23 5.14
C ASP A 151 14.48 12.60 4.36
N ALA A 152 14.75 12.17 3.13
CA ALA A 152 13.81 11.45 2.27
C ALA A 152 14.52 10.27 1.60
N THR A 153 13.87 9.11 1.60
CA THR A 153 14.43 7.88 1.03
C THR A 153 13.40 7.18 0.16
N THR A 154 13.83 6.72 -1.01
CA THR A 154 13.01 5.92 -1.92
C THR A 154 13.42 4.47 -1.92
N LEU A 155 12.44 3.58 -1.81
CA LEU A 155 12.62 2.13 -1.95
C LEU A 155 11.91 1.61 -3.20
N SER A 156 12.57 0.68 -3.90
CA SER A 156 12.02 0.02 -5.08
C SER A 156 12.26 -1.50 -4.98
N THR A 157 11.22 -2.21 -4.56
CA THR A 157 11.20 -3.68 -4.42
C THR A 157 9.95 -4.26 -5.07
N ALA A 158 9.66 -3.81 -6.29
CA ALA A 158 8.45 -4.16 -7.03
C ALA A 158 7.16 -3.89 -6.22
N CYS A 159 6.19 -4.82 -6.22
CA CYS A 159 4.90 -4.61 -5.58
C CYS A 159 4.94 -4.58 -4.04
N SER A 160 6.06 -4.94 -3.43
CA SER A 160 6.28 -4.84 -1.97
C SER A 160 6.94 -3.53 -1.51
N SER A 161 7.21 -2.57 -2.42
CA SER A 161 7.99 -1.35 -2.11
C SER A 161 7.42 -0.56 -0.93
N ALA A 162 6.12 -0.28 -0.91
CA ALA A 162 5.48 0.48 0.16
C ALA A 162 5.44 -0.28 1.50
N ALA A 163 5.24 -1.60 1.46
CA ALA A 163 5.35 -2.43 2.67
C ALA A 163 6.78 -2.40 3.24
N ASN A 164 7.79 -2.48 2.36
CA ASN A 164 9.18 -2.36 2.76
C ASN A 164 9.55 -0.95 3.23
N ALA A 165 8.93 0.09 2.69
CA ALA A 165 9.07 1.46 3.21
C ALA A 165 8.55 1.56 4.65
N ILE A 166 7.41 0.95 4.96
CA ILE A 166 6.87 0.87 6.32
C ILE A 166 7.81 0.07 7.24
N ILE A 167 8.31 -1.08 6.78
CA ILE A 167 9.28 -1.92 7.53
C ILE A 167 10.58 -1.15 7.80
N TYR A 168 11.10 -0.46 6.80
CA TYR A 168 12.33 0.34 6.93
C TYR A 168 12.12 1.49 7.92
N GLY A 169 11.01 2.23 7.78
CA GLY A 169 10.64 3.29 8.72
C GLY A 169 10.52 2.81 10.17
N ALA A 170 9.89 1.66 10.38
CA ALA A 170 9.81 1.06 11.71
C ALA A 170 11.20 0.70 12.28
N ASN A 171 12.13 0.25 11.45
CA ASN A 171 13.49 -0.03 11.87
C ASN A 171 14.29 1.24 12.20
N LEU A 172 14.11 2.34 11.44
CA LEU A 172 14.72 3.64 11.78
C LEU A 172 14.30 4.13 13.17
N LEU A 173 13.01 4.00 13.49
CA LEU A 173 12.47 4.34 14.82
C LEU A 173 13.04 3.46 15.92
N ARG A 174 13.08 2.14 15.72
CA ARG A 174 13.61 1.16 16.71
C ARG A 174 15.08 1.36 17.00
N THR A 175 15.86 1.79 16.01
CA THR A 175 17.30 2.07 16.16
C THR A 175 17.58 3.49 16.64
N GLY A 176 16.55 4.31 16.84
CA GLY A 176 16.68 5.69 17.34
C GLY A 176 17.29 6.66 16.33
N GLN A 177 17.26 6.34 15.03
CA GLN A 177 17.81 7.21 13.97
C GLN A 177 16.89 8.41 13.68
N CYS A 178 15.62 8.31 13.98
CA CYS A 178 14.66 9.41 13.91
C CYS A 178 13.55 9.21 14.96
N GLN A 179 12.70 10.21 15.13
CA GLN A 179 11.61 10.20 16.11
C GLN A 179 10.23 10.03 15.46
N CYS A 180 10.12 10.33 14.18
CA CYS A 180 8.90 10.22 13.39
C CYS A 180 9.25 9.78 11.96
N VAL A 181 8.46 8.90 11.39
CA VAL A 181 8.60 8.49 9.99
C VAL A 181 7.24 8.60 9.31
N VAL A 182 7.22 9.20 8.13
CA VAL A 182 6.10 9.09 7.21
C VAL A 182 6.48 8.02 6.18
N ALA A 183 5.82 6.87 6.24
CA ALA A 183 6.18 5.71 5.43
C ALA A 183 5.02 5.22 4.58
N GLY A 184 5.28 4.91 3.33
CA GLY A 184 4.26 4.41 2.42
C GLY A 184 4.77 4.32 0.99
N GLY A 185 3.92 4.61 0.03
CA GLY A 185 4.31 4.59 -1.38
C GLY A 185 3.26 5.21 -2.29
N SER A 186 3.68 5.48 -3.51
CA SER A 186 2.86 6.07 -4.56
C SER A 186 3.30 5.52 -5.91
N GLU A 187 2.34 5.24 -6.78
CA GLU A 187 2.60 4.82 -8.15
C GLU A 187 1.51 5.32 -9.08
N CYS A 188 1.89 5.96 -10.18
CA CYS A 188 0.95 6.36 -11.22
C CYS A 188 0.75 5.26 -12.26
N LEU A 189 -0.40 5.23 -12.90
CA LEU A 189 -0.59 4.50 -14.14
C LEU A 189 0.20 5.14 -15.27
N SER A 190 0.80 4.32 -16.13
CA SER A 190 1.53 4.74 -17.30
C SER A 190 1.42 3.72 -18.43
N ASN A 191 1.69 4.12 -19.66
CA ASN A 191 1.78 3.19 -20.79
C ASN A 191 2.90 2.19 -20.59
N TYR A 192 4.01 2.58 -19.94
CA TYR A 192 5.10 1.68 -19.59
C TYR A 192 4.59 0.50 -18.74
N HIS A 193 3.85 0.79 -17.66
CA HIS A 193 3.26 -0.26 -16.83
C HIS A 193 2.27 -1.11 -17.62
N LEU A 194 1.30 -0.47 -18.28
CA LEU A 194 0.22 -1.19 -18.95
C LEU A 194 0.74 -2.10 -20.06
N ASN A 195 1.65 -1.60 -20.90
CA ASN A 195 2.28 -2.40 -21.96
C ASN A 195 3.23 -3.47 -21.39
N GLY A 196 3.97 -3.16 -20.32
CA GLY A 196 4.84 -4.12 -19.64
C GLY A 196 4.05 -5.33 -19.13
N PHE A 197 3.00 -5.10 -18.36
CA PHE A 197 2.15 -6.17 -17.83
C PHE A 197 1.35 -6.89 -18.93
N HIS A 198 0.92 -6.17 -19.96
CA HIS A 198 0.29 -6.78 -21.13
C HIS A 198 1.25 -7.73 -21.85
N SER A 199 2.52 -7.37 -22.03
CA SER A 199 3.52 -8.23 -22.68
C SER A 199 3.82 -9.51 -21.89
N LEU A 200 3.61 -9.47 -20.56
CA LEU A 200 3.71 -10.64 -19.69
C LEU A 200 2.44 -11.52 -19.71
N MET A 201 1.39 -11.08 -20.43
CA MET A 201 0.10 -11.79 -20.54
C MET A 201 -0.58 -12.08 -19.20
N ILE A 202 -0.50 -11.13 -18.27
CA ILE A 202 -1.07 -11.26 -16.91
C ILE A 202 -2.17 -10.25 -16.61
N LEU A 203 -2.59 -9.45 -17.61
CA LEU A 203 -3.75 -8.57 -17.50
C LEU A 203 -5.04 -9.29 -17.86
N ASP A 204 -6.12 -8.99 -17.16
CA ASP A 204 -7.47 -9.46 -17.48
C ASP A 204 -8.29 -8.34 -18.13
N GLN A 205 -9.05 -8.67 -19.18
CA GLN A 205 -10.03 -7.78 -19.81
C GLN A 205 -11.34 -7.67 -19.03
N GLN A 206 -11.52 -8.52 -18.00
CA GLN A 206 -12.63 -8.42 -17.06
C GLN A 206 -12.13 -7.87 -15.73
N PRO A 207 -12.99 -7.36 -14.85
CA PRO A 207 -12.62 -7.03 -13.47
C PRO A 207 -11.96 -8.23 -12.80
N CYS A 208 -10.81 -8.00 -12.18
CA CYS A 208 -10.04 -9.05 -11.52
C CYS A 208 -10.88 -9.70 -10.40
N ARG A 209 -10.70 -11.01 -10.26
CA ARG A 209 -11.45 -11.88 -9.34
C ARG A 209 -10.51 -12.84 -8.63
N PRO A 210 -9.76 -12.33 -7.66
CA PRO A 210 -8.81 -13.14 -6.92
C PRO A 210 -9.43 -14.42 -6.36
N PHE A 211 -8.68 -15.51 -6.39
CA PHE A 211 -9.07 -16.85 -5.89
C PHE A 211 -10.24 -17.53 -6.61
N ASP A 212 -10.88 -16.90 -7.60
CA ASP A 212 -11.95 -17.48 -8.41
C ASP A 212 -11.39 -18.48 -9.43
N ALA A 213 -12.13 -19.57 -9.70
CA ALA A 213 -11.73 -20.58 -10.68
C ALA A 213 -11.60 -20.01 -12.11
N SER A 214 -12.31 -18.93 -12.42
CA SER A 214 -12.29 -18.26 -13.74
C SER A 214 -11.29 -17.12 -13.82
N ARG A 215 -10.47 -16.86 -12.77
CA ARG A 215 -9.48 -15.78 -12.78
C ARG A 215 -8.50 -15.93 -13.95
N ALA A 216 -8.16 -14.82 -14.60
CA ALA A 216 -7.31 -14.83 -15.77
C ALA A 216 -6.17 -13.81 -15.71
N GLY A 217 -6.15 -12.95 -14.70
CA GLY A 217 -5.14 -11.90 -14.56
C GLY A 217 -5.56 -10.81 -13.61
N LEU A 218 -4.75 -9.78 -13.56
CA LEU A 218 -4.96 -8.58 -12.74
C LEU A 218 -5.46 -7.41 -13.60
N ASN A 219 -5.99 -6.39 -12.92
CA ASN A 219 -6.13 -5.06 -13.49
C ASN A 219 -5.13 -4.13 -12.80
N LEU A 220 -4.48 -3.25 -13.55
CA LEU A 220 -3.59 -2.26 -12.94
C LEU A 220 -4.39 -1.12 -12.31
N GLY A 221 -3.79 -0.48 -11.33
CA GLY A 221 -4.32 0.71 -10.67
C GLY A 221 -3.22 1.70 -10.34
N GLU A 222 -3.62 2.85 -9.83
CA GLU A 222 -2.74 3.89 -9.31
C GLU A 222 -3.19 4.33 -7.93
N GLY A 223 -2.29 4.95 -7.18
CA GLY A 223 -2.61 5.49 -5.87
C GLY A 223 -1.41 5.81 -5.03
N ALA A 224 -1.68 6.40 -3.88
CA ALA A 224 -0.70 6.69 -2.85
C ALA A 224 -1.32 6.46 -1.47
N ALA A 225 -0.52 5.95 -0.54
CA ALA A 225 -0.89 5.96 0.87
C ALA A 225 0.35 6.05 1.74
N TYR A 226 0.20 6.78 2.85
CA TYR A 226 1.27 6.97 3.83
C TYR A 226 0.73 6.84 5.25
N LEU A 227 1.56 6.26 6.12
CA LEU A 227 1.34 6.13 7.55
C LEU A 227 2.35 7.00 8.30
N VAL A 228 1.91 7.70 9.33
CA VAL A 228 2.81 8.34 10.30
C VAL A 228 3.12 7.32 11.38
N LEU A 229 4.40 6.97 11.50
CA LEU A 229 4.92 6.00 12.45
C LEU A 229 5.73 6.72 13.53
N GLU A 230 5.54 6.34 14.78
CA GLU A 230 6.28 6.83 15.94
C GLU A 230 6.49 5.69 16.93
N THR A 231 7.45 5.85 17.85
CA THR A 231 7.45 4.99 19.04
C THR A 231 6.26 5.37 19.92
N LEU A 232 5.68 4.41 20.63
CA LEU A 232 4.57 4.68 21.56
C LEU A 232 4.97 5.76 22.60
N GLU A 233 6.21 5.72 23.06
CA GLU A 233 6.75 6.72 24.00
C GLU A 233 6.70 8.14 23.41
N SER A 234 7.20 8.32 22.19
CA SER A 234 7.19 9.62 21.49
C SER A 234 5.76 10.13 21.26
N ALA A 235 4.89 9.25 20.76
CA ALA A 235 3.49 9.59 20.51
C ALA A 235 2.79 10.09 21.77
N LEU A 236 2.93 9.38 22.88
CA LEU A 236 2.32 9.75 24.17
C LEU A 236 2.92 11.04 24.75
N GLN A 237 4.23 11.23 24.63
CA GLN A 237 4.90 12.46 25.13
C GLN A 237 4.36 13.73 24.46
N ARG A 238 4.02 13.67 23.17
CA ARG A 238 3.41 14.81 22.46
C ARG A 238 1.88 14.85 22.52
N GLY A 239 1.25 13.92 23.26
CA GLY A 239 -0.20 13.86 23.43
C GLY A 239 -0.95 13.31 22.22
N ALA A 240 -0.27 12.58 21.30
CA ALA A 240 -0.93 11.94 20.18
C ALA A 240 -1.74 10.72 20.64
N LYS A 241 -2.84 10.47 19.95
CA LYS A 241 -3.64 9.26 20.13
C LYS A 241 -3.24 8.23 19.08
N PRO A 242 -2.64 7.09 19.47
CA PRO A 242 -2.37 6.02 18.53
C PRO A 242 -3.66 5.51 17.86
N LEU A 243 -3.59 5.27 16.54
CA LEU A 243 -4.67 4.71 15.75
C LEU A 243 -4.63 3.18 15.75
N ALA A 244 -3.42 2.63 15.72
CA ALA A 244 -3.13 1.19 15.76
C ALA A 244 -1.65 0.98 16.12
N ILE A 245 -1.27 -0.27 16.36
CA ILE A 245 0.11 -0.71 16.57
C ILE A 245 0.58 -1.44 15.30
N LEU A 246 1.75 -1.12 14.77
CA LEU A 246 2.47 -1.98 13.83
C LEU A 246 3.19 -3.05 14.64
N SER A 247 2.48 -4.12 14.98
CA SER A 247 2.92 -5.13 15.94
C SER A 247 3.93 -6.11 15.37
N GLY A 248 3.84 -6.40 14.07
CA GLY A 248 4.76 -7.33 13.42
C GLY A 248 4.98 -7.00 11.95
N PHE A 249 6.12 -7.46 11.46
CA PHE A 249 6.45 -7.39 10.05
C PHE A 249 7.51 -8.42 9.68
N GLY A 250 7.46 -8.88 8.44
CA GLY A 250 8.43 -9.82 7.87
C GLY A 250 8.69 -9.49 6.41
N ASN A 251 9.90 -9.77 5.96
CA ASN A 251 10.31 -9.71 4.57
C ASN A 251 11.18 -10.92 4.26
N ALA A 252 10.91 -11.57 3.14
CA ALA A 252 11.66 -12.73 2.67
C ALA A 252 11.79 -12.69 1.15
N CYS A 253 12.73 -13.44 0.62
CA CYS A 253 12.86 -13.63 -0.81
C CYS A 253 12.51 -15.07 -1.19
N ASP A 254 11.55 -15.22 -2.11
CA ASP A 254 11.17 -16.53 -2.66
C ASP A 254 12.28 -17.14 -3.53
N ALA A 255 13.08 -16.29 -4.19
CA ALA A 255 14.23 -16.65 -5.01
C ALA A 255 13.93 -17.76 -6.07
N PHE A 256 12.69 -17.86 -6.52
CA PHE A 256 12.22 -18.91 -7.44
C PHE A 256 12.30 -18.47 -8.90
N HIS A 257 11.66 -17.34 -9.25
CA HIS A 257 11.59 -16.86 -10.62
C HIS A 257 11.45 -15.34 -10.65
N GLN A 258 11.72 -14.70 -11.79
CA GLN A 258 11.65 -13.23 -11.91
C GLN A 258 10.23 -12.67 -11.75
N THR A 259 9.20 -13.40 -12.19
CA THR A 259 7.81 -12.91 -12.22
C THR A 259 6.79 -13.93 -11.67
N ALA A 260 7.22 -15.12 -11.29
CA ALA A 260 6.34 -16.17 -10.75
C ALA A 260 6.73 -16.50 -9.31
N SER A 261 5.73 -16.76 -8.47
CA SER A 261 5.92 -17.28 -7.11
C SER A 261 6.08 -18.79 -7.15
N SER A 262 6.83 -19.35 -6.18
CA SER A 262 7.01 -20.80 -6.01
C SER A 262 5.68 -21.48 -5.70
N GLU A 263 5.52 -22.72 -6.18
CA GLU A 263 4.26 -23.48 -6.00
C GLU A 263 3.91 -23.71 -4.52
N ASN A 264 4.93 -23.83 -3.66
CA ASN A 264 4.76 -23.99 -2.22
C ASN A 264 4.63 -22.66 -1.45
N GLY A 265 4.73 -21.51 -2.12
CA GLY A 265 4.60 -20.16 -1.52
C GLY A 265 5.67 -19.89 -0.46
N GLU A 266 6.93 -20.28 -0.70
CA GLU A 266 7.99 -20.24 0.32
C GLU A 266 8.26 -18.83 0.84
N GLY A 267 8.42 -17.84 -0.06
CA GLY A 267 8.66 -16.45 0.33
C GLY A 267 7.52 -15.87 1.16
N ALA A 268 6.28 -16.07 0.70
CA ALA A 268 5.07 -15.64 1.40
C ALA A 268 4.95 -16.29 2.79
N TYR A 269 5.20 -17.60 2.88
CA TYR A 269 5.22 -18.35 4.15
C TYR A 269 6.24 -17.76 5.13
N LEU A 270 7.45 -17.54 4.67
CA LEU A 270 8.54 -16.98 5.49
C LEU A 270 8.22 -15.56 5.95
N ALA A 271 7.70 -14.70 5.07
CA ALA A 271 7.33 -13.32 5.42
C ALA A 271 6.23 -13.30 6.50
N MET A 272 5.15 -14.06 6.33
CA MET A 272 4.07 -14.18 7.32
C MET A 272 4.57 -14.74 8.65
N THR A 273 5.37 -15.80 8.62
CA THR A 273 5.92 -16.43 9.83
C THR A 273 6.84 -15.46 10.61
N GLN A 274 7.67 -14.70 9.90
CA GLN A 274 8.51 -13.66 10.52
C GLN A 274 7.67 -12.55 11.15
N ALA A 275 6.60 -12.11 10.47
CA ALA A 275 5.68 -11.11 11.00
C ALA A 275 5.01 -11.58 12.31
N LEU A 276 4.46 -12.79 12.33
CA LEU A 276 3.88 -13.41 13.52
C LEU A 276 4.90 -13.53 14.66
N LYS A 277 6.08 -14.05 14.37
CA LYS A 277 7.15 -14.17 15.37
C LYS A 277 7.54 -12.83 15.97
N ARG A 278 7.64 -11.78 15.16
CA ARG A 278 8.00 -10.42 15.62
C ARG A 278 6.89 -9.82 16.46
N ALA A 279 5.63 -10.06 16.11
CA ALA A 279 4.47 -9.64 16.89
C ALA A 279 4.31 -10.41 18.21
N GLY A 280 4.94 -11.57 18.35
CA GLY A 280 4.72 -12.49 19.48
C GLY A 280 3.35 -13.16 19.42
N LEU A 281 2.74 -13.25 18.24
CA LEU A 281 1.42 -13.80 18.00
C LEU A 281 1.49 -15.21 17.42
N GLN A 282 0.43 -15.98 17.71
CA GLN A 282 0.18 -17.27 17.06
C GLN A 282 -0.73 -17.06 15.84
N PRO A 283 -0.75 -17.97 14.85
CA PRO A 283 -1.69 -17.88 13.74
C PRO A 283 -3.15 -17.73 14.17
N ALA A 284 -3.56 -18.37 15.24
CA ALA A 284 -4.92 -18.31 15.78
C ALA A 284 -5.32 -16.93 16.34
N ASP A 285 -4.36 -16.03 16.55
CA ASP A 285 -4.64 -14.67 17.05
C ASP A 285 -5.03 -13.71 15.91
N ILE A 286 -4.84 -14.09 14.65
CA ILE A 286 -5.16 -13.26 13.48
C ILE A 286 -6.65 -13.34 13.17
N ASP A 287 -7.32 -12.21 13.19
CA ASP A 287 -8.76 -12.09 12.93
C ASP A 287 -9.10 -11.98 11.44
N TYR A 288 -8.16 -11.48 10.63
CA TYR A 288 -8.36 -11.27 9.20
C TYR A 288 -7.03 -11.18 8.46
N VAL A 289 -7.00 -11.67 7.24
CA VAL A 289 -5.89 -11.50 6.30
C VAL A 289 -6.36 -10.70 5.07
N ASN A 290 -5.73 -9.56 4.83
CA ASN A 290 -5.77 -8.88 3.54
C ASN A 290 -4.68 -9.49 2.67
N ALA A 291 -5.09 -10.32 1.74
CA ALA A 291 -4.18 -11.06 0.87
C ALA A 291 -3.60 -10.17 -0.23
N HIS A 292 -2.44 -10.56 -0.75
CA HIS A 292 -1.91 -9.96 -1.98
C HIS A 292 -2.86 -10.18 -3.15
N GLY A 293 -3.38 -11.40 -3.34
CA GLY A 293 -4.53 -11.73 -4.17
C GLY A 293 -4.69 -10.91 -5.45
N THR A 294 -3.88 -11.18 -6.47
CA THR A 294 -3.85 -10.37 -7.70
C THR A 294 -4.89 -10.77 -8.74
N GLY A 295 -5.49 -11.96 -8.60
CA GLY A 295 -6.31 -12.56 -9.66
C GLY A 295 -5.50 -13.29 -10.71
N THR A 296 -4.16 -13.37 -10.57
CA THR A 296 -3.35 -14.20 -11.46
C THR A 296 -3.32 -15.66 -11.01
N PRO A 297 -3.39 -16.63 -11.93
CA PRO A 297 -3.42 -18.05 -11.56
C PRO A 297 -2.28 -18.50 -10.65
N ASN A 298 -1.04 -18.05 -10.94
CA ASN A 298 0.14 -18.46 -10.19
C ASN A 298 0.17 -17.85 -8.77
N ASN A 299 0.01 -16.52 -8.65
CA ASN A 299 0.08 -15.86 -7.35
C ASN A 299 -0.97 -16.41 -6.38
N ASP A 300 -2.23 -16.48 -6.82
CA ASP A 300 -3.33 -16.84 -5.92
C ASP A 300 -3.25 -18.28 -5.43
N ALA A 301 -2.78 -19.20 -6.27
CA ALA A 301 -2.54 -20.58 -5.87
C ALA A 301 -1.35 -20.71 -4.89
N SER A 302 -0.25 -19.99 -5.18
CA SER A 302 0.94 -19.94 -4.33
C SER A 302 0.62 -19.34 -2.96
N GLU A 303 -0.04 -18.17 -2.92
CA GLU A 303 -0.46 -17.52 -1.67
C GLU A 303 -1.43 -18.37 -0.87
N SER A 304 -2.39 -19.04 -1.53
CA SER A 304 -3.31 -19.97 -0.88
C SER A 304 -2.57 -21.15 -0.22
N THR A 305 -1.52 -21.65 -0.86
CA THR A 305 -0.65 -22.69 -0.29
C THR A 305 0.10 -22.15 0.93
N ALA A 306 0.68 -20.96 0.84
CA ALA A 306 1.37 -20.32 1.96
C ALA A 306 0.44 -20.06 3.15
N LEU A 307 -0.77 -19.57 2.91
CA LEU A 307 -1.79 -19.37 3.94
C LEU A 307 -2.15 -20.68 4.65
N ARG A 308 -2.38 -21.77 3.91
CA ARG A 308 -2.63 -23.09 4.51
C ARG A 308 -1.43 -23.61 5.32
N ARG A 309 -0.21 -23.32 4.90
CA ARG A 309 1.02 -23.68 5.65
C ARG A 309 1.13 -22.92 6.99
N VAL A 310 0.71 -21.64 7.02
CA VAL A 310 0.78 -20.82 8.23
C VAL A 310 -0.35 -21.13 9.19
N PHE A 311 -1.59 -21.21 8.69
CA PHE A 311 -2.81 -21.26 9.50
C PHE A 311 -3.39 -22.67 9.67
N GLY A 312 -2.93 -23.67 8.87
CA GLY A 312 -3.47 -25.01 8.89
C GLY A 312 -4.95 -25.04 8.52
N ASP A 313 -5.74 -25.83 9.24
CA ASP A 313 -7.18 -25.98 9.03
C ASP A 313 -8.02 -24.81 9.58
N ASN A 314 -7.41 -23.92 10.37
CA ASN A 314 -8.07 -22.78 11.01
C ASN A 314 -7.71 -21.48 10.31
N LEU A 315 -7.95 -21.41 9.00
CA LEU A 315 -7.71 -20.20 8.22
C LEU A 315 -8.63 -19.07 8.70
N PRO A 316 -8.11 -17.88 9.06
CA PRO A 316 -8.95 -16.73 9.36
C PRO A 316 -9.71 -16.28 8.09
N PRO A 317 -10.71 -15.40 8.22
CA PRO A 317 -11.29 -14.72 7.07
C PRO A 317 -10.21 -14.07 6.20
N VAL A 318 -10.28 -14.28 4.89
CA VAL A 318 -9.31 -13.74 3.91
C VAL A 318 -10.06 -13.05 2.78
N SER A 319 -9.58 -11.90 2.32
CA SER A 319 -9.97 -11.32 1.03
C SER A 319 -8.85 -10.48 0.44
N SER A 320 -8.92 -10.20 -0.85
CA SER A 320 -8.09 -9.21 -1.53
C SER A 320 -8.89 -7.94 -1.78
N THR A 321 -8.24 -6.81 -1.61
CA THR A 321 -8.85 -5.51 -1.94
C THR A 321 -8.45 -4.98 -3.31
N LYS A 322 -7.71 -5.75 -4.10
CA LYS A 322 -7.34 -5.37 -5.48
C LYS A 322 -8.52 -5.22 -6.44
N PRO A 323 -9.65 -5.94 -6.30
CA PRO A 323 -10.83 -5.64 -7.11
C PRO A 323 -11.44 -4.25 -6.87
N TYR A 324 -11.10 -3.58 -5.78
CA TYR A 324 -11.53 -2.20 -5.51
C TYR A 324 -10.67 -1.17 -6.25
N THR A 325 -9.36 -1.35 -6.26
CA THR A 325 -8.39 -0.32 -6.71
C THR A 325 -7.61 -0.68 -7.95
N GLY A 326 -7.71 -1.91 -8.41
CA GLY A 326 -6.67 -2.51 -9.26
C GLY A 326 -5.39 -2.76 -8.46
N HIS A 327 -4.41 -3.38 -9.08
CA HIS A 327 -3.08 -3.57 -8.51
C HIS A 327 -2.27 -2.28 -8.66
N THR A 328 -2.11 -1.54 -7.58
CA THR A 328 -1.39 -0.26 -7.53
C THR A 328 0.12 -0.43 -7.42
N THR A 329 0.62 -1.58 -7.85
CA THR A 329 2.04 -1.96 -7.90
C THR A 329 2.81 -1.60 -6.63
N SER A 330 3.76 -0.69 -6.69
CA SER A 330 4.62 -0.32 -5.54
C SER A 330 3.84 0.27 -4.36
N ALA A 331 2.70 0.91 -4.58
CA ALA A 331 1.88 1.54 -3.55
C ALA A 331 0.95 0.55 -2.82
N SER A 332 0.76 -0.68 -3.33
CA SER A 332 -0.22 -1.65 -2.81
C SER A 332 -0.11 -1.86 -1.31
N GLY A 333 1.10 -2.13 -0.81
CA GLY A 333 1.29 -2.48 0.60
C GLY A 333 0.88 -1.39 1.58
N SER A 334 1.02 -0.11 1.23
CA SER A 334 0.59 0.99 2.10
C SER A 334 -0.90 1.30 1.95
N ILE A 335 -1.45 1.22 0.74
CA ILE A 335 -2.90 1.39 0.51
C ILE A 335 -3.67 0.31 1.28
N GLU A 336 -3.25 -0.94 1.18
CA GLU A 336 -3.85 -2.07 1.87
C GLU A 336 -3.64 -2.00 3.39
N ALA A 337 -2.50 -1.47 3.86
CA ALA A 337 -2.30 -1.18 5.28
C ALA A 337 -3.30 -0.12 5.81
N VAL A 338 -3.62 0.92 5.03
CA VAL A 338 -4.67 1.89 5.39
C VAL A 338 -6.05 1.23 5.39
N PHE A 339 -6.34 0.34 4.45
CA PHE A 339 -7.62 -0.42 4.46
C PHE A 339 -7.74 -1.30 5.70
N CYS A 340 -6.65 -1.98 6.09
CA CYS A 340 -6.59 -2.76 7.33
C CYS A 340 -6.78 -1.87 8.57
N LEU A 341 -6.18 -0.68 8.60
CA LEU A 341 -6.38 0.31 9.67
C LEU A 341 -7.85 0.71 9.79
N LEU A 342 -8.50 1.02 8.66
CA LEU A 342 -9.93 1.35 8.64
C LEU A 342 -10.80 0.17 9.08
N ALA A 343 -10.44 -1.05 8.70
CA ALA A 343 -11.13 -2.26 9.14
C ALA A 343 -11.03 -2.45 10.66
N LEU A 344 -9.85 -2.27 11.25
CA LEU A 344 -9.64 -2.29 12.70
C LEU A 344 -10.46 -1.23 13.43
N GLN A 345 -10.40 0.02 12.95
CA GLN A 345 -11.07 1.16 13.60
C GLN A 345 -12.59 1.08 13.55
N HIS A 346 -13.13 0.48 12.49
CA HIS A 346 -14.57 0.50 12.21
C HIS A 346 -15.25 -0.87 12.29
N GLY A 347 -14.50 -1.92 12.61
CA GLY A 347 -15.04 -3.26 12.88
C GLY A 347 -15.75 -3.91 11.69
N PHE A 348 -15.11 -3.95 10.51
CA PHE A 348 -15.65 -4.63 9.33
C PHE A 348 -14.55 -5.40 8.58
N LEU A 349 -14.94 -6.35 7.74
CA LEU A 349 -14.03 -7.06 6.84
C LEU A 349 -14.31 -6.61 5.41
N PRO A 350 -13.31 -6.10 4.65
CA PRO A 350 -13.49 -5.83 3.23
C PRO A 350 -13.89 -7.11 2.48
N ALA A 351 -14.95 -7.03 1.68
CA ALA A 351 -15.42 -8.17 0.90
C ALA A 351 -14.51 -8.44 -0.30
N GLU A 352 -14.32 -9.71 -0.66
CA GLU A 352 -13.79 -10.08 -1.98
C GLU A 352 -14.83 -9.78 -3.04
N LEU A 353 -14.51 -8.92 -4.00
CA LEU A 353 -15.40 -8.62 -5.12
C LEU A 353 -15.15 -9.59 -6.29
N ASN A 354 -16.19 -9.79 -7.09
CA ASN A 354 -16.15 -10.56 -8.33
C ASN A 354 -15.91 -12.07 -8.17
N TRP A 355 -15.78 -12.59 -6.96
CA TRP A 355 -15.62 -14.03 -6.71
C TRP A 355 -16.97 -14.75 -6.77
N SER A 356 -17.04 -15.86 -7.46
CA SER A 356 -18.27 -16.64 -7.65
C SER A 356 -18.05 -18.15 -7.63
N THR A 357 -16.91 -18.62 -8.08
CA THR A 357 -16.66 -20.05 -8.32
C THR A 357 -15.41 -20.52 -7.59
N PRO A 358 -15.53 -21.50 -6.67
CA PRO A 358 -14.38 -22.05 -5.96
C PRO A 358 -13.36 -22.70 -6.90
N ASP A 359 -12.07 -22.44 -6.65
CA ASP A 359 -10.96 -23.19 -7.23
C ASP A 359 -10.34 -24.09 -6.15
N PRO A 360 -10.21 -25.42 -6.38
CA PRO A 360 -9.58 -26.32 -5.40
C PRO A 360 -8.14 -25.94 -5.01
N ALA A 361 -7.41 -25.25 -5.89
CA ALA A 361 -6.05 -24.78 -5.60
C ALA A 361 -6.04 -23.56 -4.66
N CYS A 362 -7.14 -22.82 -4.58
CA CYS A 362 -7.24 -21.56 -3.85
C CYS A 362 -8.00 -21.69 -2.52
N ILE A 363 -7.88 -20.66 -1.69
CA ILE A 363 -8.72 -20.47 -0.51
C ILE A 363 -10.11 -19.99 -0.95
N VAL A 364 -11.09 -20.08 -0.06
CA VAL A 364 -12.43 -19.47 -0.25
C VAL A 364 -12.45 -18.13 0.48
N PRO A 365 -12.54 -17.01 -0.23
CA PRO A 365 -12.49 -15.69 0.40
C PRO A 365 -13.84 -15.29 1.02
N VAL A 366 -13.79 -14.21 1.82
CA VAL A 366 -15.00 -13.55 2.36
C VAL A 366 -15.63 -12.69 1.27
N THR A 367 -16.86 -13.03 0.86
CA THR A 367 -17.56 -12.36 -0.25
C THR A 367 -18.64 -11.35 0.21
N SER A 368 -18.76 -11.12 1.49
CA SER A 368 -19.64 -10.11 2.07
C SER A 368 -18.85 -9.23 3.01
N CYS A 369 -19.37 -8.04 3.32
CA CYS A 369 -18.78 -7.14 4.31
C CYS A 369 -19.50 -7.32 5.67
N PRO A 370 -19.25 -8.44 6.40
CA PRO A 370 -19.90 -8.66 7.67
C PRO A 370 -19.29 -7.70 8.70
N SER A 371 -20.14 -7.16 9.56
CA SER A 371 -19.63 -6.64 10.83
C SER A 371 -19.20 -7.85 11.67
N PRO A 372 -17.95 -7.95 12.10
CA PRO A 372 -17.54 -9.04 12.95
C PRO A 372 -18.34 -9.03 14.25
N THR A 373 -18.58 -10.22 14.80
CA THR A 373 -19.28 -10.40 16.08
C THR A 373 -18.46 -9.93 17.30
N GLY A 374 -17.30 -9.31 17.07
CA GLY A 374 -16.37 -8.79 18.08
C GLY A 374 -15.48 -7.70 17.51
N HIS A 375 -14.62 -7.11 18.36
CA HIS A 375 -13.58 -6.19 17.89
C HIS A 375 -12.47 -6.95 17.18
N LEU A 376 -12.08 -6.51 15.99
CA LEU A 376 -10.87 -6.98 15.32
C LEU A 376 -9.67 -6.52 16.15
N LYS A 377 -8.77 -7.44 16.45
CA LYS A 377 -7.55 -7.17 17.24
C LYS A 377 -6.30 -7.17 16.38
N HIS A 378 -6.18 -8.13 15.46
CA HIS A 378 -4.97 -8.34 14.67
C HIS A 378 -5.33 -8.63 13.22
N ILE A 379 -4.82 -7.81 12.31
CA ILE A 379 -4.95 -8.00 10.87
C ILE A 379 -3.58 -8.17 10.26
N LEU A 380 -3.42 -9.21 9.45
CA LEU A 380 -2.24 -9.44 8.63
C LEU A 380 -2.51 -8.95 7.20
N THR A 381 -1.57 -8.24 6.58
CA THR A 381 -1.64 -7.84 5.17
C THR A 381 -0.37 -8.22 4.43
N ASN A 382 -0.54 -8.72 3.21
CA ASN A 382 0.53 -9.26 2.37
C ASN A 382 0.79 -8.38 1.15
N ALA A 383 2.05 -8.18 0.82
CA ALA A 383 2.49 -7.51 -0.41
C ALA A 383 3.65 -8.31 -1.01
N PHE A 384 3.38 -9.00 -2.12
CA PHE A 384 4.34 -9.88 -2.80
C PHE A 384 4.78 -9.27 -4.12
N GLY A 385 6.09 -9.15 -4.30
CA GLY A 385 6.69 -8.46 -5.44
C GLY A 385 7.36 -9.40 -6.42
N PHE A 386 7.35 -9.02 -7.69
CA PHE A 386 8.20 -9.66 -8.69
C PHE A 386 9.66 -9.70 -8.22
N GLY A 387 10.39 -10.74 -8.61
CA GLY A 387 11.71 -11.06 -8.06
C GLY A 387 11.63 -11.85 -6.76
N GLY A 388 10.41 -12.11 -6.24
CA GLY A 388 10.17 -12.89 -5.02
C GLY A 388 10.39 -12.09 -3.73
N ASN A 389 10.33 -10.76 -3.78
CA ASN A 389 10.40 -9.95 -2.57
C ASN A 389 9.03 -9.88 -1.90
N ASP A 390 8.83 -10.72 -0.90
CA ASP A 390 7.58 -10.92 -0.20
C ASP A 390 7.59 -10.24 1.17
N SER A 391 6.58 -9.44 1.45
CA SER A 391 6.44 -8.70 2.71
C SER A 391 5.08 -8.94 3.34
N SER A 392 5.06 -9.04 4.67
CA SER A 392 3.83 -9.12 5.46
C SER A 392 3.91 -8.14 6.62
N LEU A 393 2.80 -7.46 6.90
CA LEU A 393 2.65 -6.54 8.03
C LEU A 393 1.52 -7.05 8.94
N ILE A 394 1.64 -6.82 10.25
CA ILE A 394 0.55 -7.06 11.21
C ILE A 394 0.22 -5.74 11.91
N LEU A 395 -1.03 -5.33 11.73
CA LEU A 395 -1.60 -4.19 12.44
C LEU A 395 -2.46 -4.71 13.58
N SER A 396 -2.29 -4.13 14.76
CA SER A 396 -3.07 -4.49 15.95
C SER A 396 -3.84 -3.30 16.48
N ALA A 397 -5.03 -3.54 17.00
CA ALA A 397 -5.80 -2.50 17.69
C ALA A 397 -5.00 -1.91 18.85
N TYR A 398 -5.10 -0.60 19.06
CA TYR A 398 -4.59 0.08 20.23
C TYR A 398 -5.74 0.24 21.24
N GLU A 399 -5.65 -0.45 22.38
CA GLU A 399 -6.63 -0.44 23.46
C GLU A 399 -6.28 0.59 24.56
#